data_77098c112670f9e2c3acd6607057a0c1
#
_entry.id   77098c112670f9e2c3acd6607057a0c1
#
_cell.length_a   1.000
_cell.length_b   1.000
_cell.length_c   1.000
_cell.angle_alpha   90.00
_cell.angle_beta   90.00
_cell.angle_gamma   90.00
#
_symmetry.space_group_name_H-M   'P 1'
#
loop_
_entity.id
_entity.type
_entity.pdbx_description
1 polymer ?
#
loop_
_entity_poly.entity_id
_entity_poly.type
_entity_poly.pdbx_seq_one_letter_code
_entity_poly.pdbx_strand_id
1 'polypeptide(L)'
;MRNRSQKGFTLIELLIVIAIIGILAAVLIPNLLNARASAQDRAAQAYSSQVYTAANSVLADDITAEASDLEEADCKANRDFVGPGAGARTFSVSDPGAAVESCVLDVVDVGGVDTVQVDVVSINGIGFRNGQREASIDD
;
A
#
# COMPACT_ATOMS: atom_id res chain seq x y z
N MET A 1 26.93 56.75 21.59
CA MET A 1 26.89 55.38 21.01
C MET A 1 26.61 54.39 22.13
N ARG A 2 25.40 53.77 22.13
CA ARG A 2 25.01 52.80 23.18
C ARG A 2 25.62 51.41 22.83
N ASN A 3 26.58 51.01 23.62
CA ASN A 3 27.16 49.64 23.52
C ASN A 3 26.08 48.67 23.97
N ARG A 4 25.45 47.95 23.01
CA ARG A 4 24.57 46.80 23.30
C ARG A 4 25.47 45.64 23.71
N SER A 5 25.48 45.30 25.00
CA SER A 5 26.12 44.10 25.50
C SER A 5 25.46 42.88 24.82
N GLN A 6 26.16 42.23 23.90
CA GLN A 6 25.72 40.96 23.31
C GLN A 6 25.84 39.91 24.41
N LYS A 7 24.68 39.43 24.89
CA LYS A 7 24.64 38.27 25.78
C LYS A 7 24.95 37.03 24.95
N GLY A 8 26.09 36.40 25.24
CA GLY A 8 26.45 35.11 24.60
C GLY A 8 25.68 33.96 25.23
N PHE A 9 25.46 32.91 24.43
CA PHE A 9 24.89 31.65 24.93
C PHE A 9 25.89 30.93 25.84
N THR A 10 25.41 30.37 26.92
CA THR A 10 26.26 29.57 27.83
C THR A 10 26.34 28.12 27.33
N LEU A 11 27.46 27.44 27.60
CA LEU A 11 27.65 26.04 27.23
C LEU A 11 26.59 25.13 27.89
N ILE A 12 26.19 25.46 29.11
CA ILE A 12 25.17 24.70 29.86
C ILE A 12 23.76 24.83 29.26
N GLU A 13 23.40 26.01 28.73
CA GLU A 13 22.12 26.19 28.01
C GLU A 13 22.06 25.32 26.76
N LEU A 14 23.15 25.25 25.98
CA LEU A 14 23.22 24.39 24.83
C LEU A 14 23.13 22.91 25.21
N LEU A 15 23.82 22.50 26.27
CA LEU A 15 23.87 21.12 26.73
C LEU A 15 22.48 20.63 27.22
N ILE A 16 21.73 21.47 27.93
CA ILE A 16 20.37 21.16 28.35
C ILE A 16 19.45 20.99 27.14
N VAL A 17 19.55 21.85 26.13
CA VAL A 17 18.73 21.77 24.95
C VAL A 17 18.94 20.46 24.18
N ILE A 18 20.20 20.08 23.93
CA ILE A 18 20.49 18.80 23.24
C ILE A 18 20.09 17.59 24.09
N ALA A 19 20.18 17.65 25.42
CA ALA A 19 19.71 16.58 26.28
C ALA A 19 18.18 16.39 26.18
N ILE A 20 17.41 17.48 26.18
CA ILE A 20 15.95 17.43 26.03
C ILE A 20 15.57 16.88 24.65
N ILE A 21 16.24 17.37 23.57
CA ILE A 21 16.00 16.85 22.20
C ILE A 21 16.30 15.35 22.15
N GLY A 22 17.39 14.90 22.77
CA GLY A 22 17.77 13.48 22.81
C GLY A 22 16.71 12.62 23.47
N ILE A 23 16.15 13.05 24.61
CA ILE A 23 15.08 12.34 25.30
C ILE A 23 13.81 12.28 24.47
N LEU A 24 13.40 13.39 23.85
CA LEU A 24 12.21 13.44 23.01
C LEU A 24 12.39 12.56 21.75
N ALA A 25 13.55 12.63 21.11
CA ALA A 25 13.85 11.83 19.92
C ALA A 25 13.83 10.32 20.22
N ALA A 26 14.36 9.90 21.38
CA ALA A 26 14.38 8.50 21.79
C ALA A 26 12.97 7.87 21.89
N VAL A 27 11.95 8.67 22.25
CA VAL A 27 10.55 8.22 22.33
C VAL A 27 9.83 8.35 21.01
N LEU A 28 10.10 9.44 20.25
CA LEU A 28 9.34 9.74 19.04
C LEU A 28 9.75 8.87 17.83
N ILE A 29 11.05 8.57 17.68
CA ILE A 29 11.55 7.84 16.50
C ILE A 29 10.93 6.44 16.39
N PRO A 30 10.91 5.57 17.42
CA PRO A 30 10.29 4.25 17.34
C PRO A 30 8.80 4.31 17.00
N ASN A 31 8.08 5.25 17.61
CA ASN A 31 6.65 5.42 17.38
C ASN A 31 6.34 5.87 15.95
N LEU A 32 7.17 6.75 15.38
CA LEU A 32 7.04 7.20 13.99
C LEU A 32 7.28 6.06 13.00
N LEU A 33 8.29 5.22 13.25
CA LEU A 33 8.58 4.06 12.39
C LEU A 33 7.41 3.06 12.40
N ASN A 34 6.85 2.76 13.56
CA ASN A 34 5.69 1.88 13.67
C ASN A 34 4.44 2.47 12.99
N ALA A 35 4.21 3.77 13.15
CA ALA A 35 3.10 4.46 12.47
C ALA A 35 3.26 4.45 10.95
N ARG A 36 4.50 4.61 10.46
CA ARG A 36 4.82 4.53 9.02
C ARG A 36 4.57 3.12 8.47
N ALA A 37 5.03 2.08 9.16
CA ALA A 37 4.79 0.70 8.76
C ALA A 37 3.28 0.40 8.67
N SER A 38 2.51 0.77 9.72
CA SER A 38 1.06 0.60 9.72
C SER A 38 0.36 1.37 8.59
N ALA A 39 0.85 2.54 8.21
CA ALA A 39 0.31 3.32 7.10
C ALA A 39 0.58 2.62 5.75
N GLN A 40 1.76 2.04 5.56
CA GLN A 40 2.10 1.26 4.37
C GLN A 40 1.25 -0.01 4.24
N ASP A 41 1.02 -0.72 5.34
CA ASP A 41 0.16 -1.91 5.34
C ASP A 41 -1.29 -1.58 4.98
N ARG A 42 -1.82 -0.47 5.50
CA ARG A 42 -3.16 0.01 5.12
C ARG A 42 -3.24 0.42 3.65
N ALA A 43 -2.19 1.01 3.12
CA ALA A 43 -2.12 1.36 1.69
C ALA A 43 -2.11 0.10 0.81
N ALA A 44 -1.35 -0.94 1.19
CA ALA A 44 -1.33 -2.22 0.51
C ALA A 44 -2.69 -2.93 0.57
N GLN A 45 -3.35 -2.91 1.73
CA GLN A 45 -4.71 -3.42 1.89
C GLN A 45 -5.72 -2.71 0.99
N ALA A 46 -5.68 -1.39 0.97
CA ALA A 46 -6.55 -0.58 0.11
C ALA A 46 -6.30 -0.87 -1.37
N TYR A 47 -5.04 -1.06 -1.75
CA TYR A 47 -4.66 -1.43 -3.11
C TYR A 47 -5.23 -2.79 -3.51
N SER A 48 -5.09 -3.83 -2.68
CA SER A 48 -5.67 -5.16 -2.91
C SER A 48 -7.19 -5.07 -3.14
N SER A 49 -7.90 -4.29 -2.33
CA SER A 49 -9.33 -4.05 -2.46
C SER A 49 -9.70 -3.32 -3.75
N GLN A 50 -8.89 -2.33 -4.17
CA GLN A 50 -9.11 -1.59 -5.42
C GLN A 50 -8.91 -2.46 -6.65
N VAL A 51 -7.84 -3.27 -6.70
CA VAL A 51 -7.58 -4.22 -7.79
C VAL A 51 -8.71 -5.23 -7.89
N TYR A 52 -9.11 -5.84 -6.77
CA TYR A 52 -10.22 -6.78 -6.73
C TYR A 52 -11.53 -6.16 -7.23
N THR A 53 -11.83 -4.93 -6.82
CA THR A 53 -13.02 -4.20 -7.28
C THR A 53 -12.95 -3.87 -8.77
N ALA A 54 -11.79 -3.44 -9.27
CA ALA A 54 -11.59 -3.13 -10.67
C ALA A 54 -11.78 -4.38 -11.56
N ALA A 55 -11.16 -5.50 -11.18
CA ALA A 55 -11.30 -6.77 -11.88
C ALA A 55 -12.77 -7.24 -11.94
N ASN A 56 -13.48 -7.24 -10.80
CA ASN A 56 -14.90 -7.58 -10.78
C ASN A 56 -15.79 -6.60 -11.55
N SER A 57 -15.37 -5.33 -11.66
CA SER A 57 -16.10 -4.33 -12.46
C SER A 57 -16.02 -4.62 -13.96
N VAL A 58 -14.89 -5.17 -14.43
CA VAL A 58 -14.77 -5.64 -15.81
C VAL A 58 -15.74 -6.79 -16.08
N LEU A 59 -15.75 -7.80 -15.19
CA LEU A 59 -16.64 -8.96 -15.31
C LEU A 59 -18.13 -8.57 -15.27
N ALA A 60 -18.46 -7.49 -14.57
CA ALA A 60 -19.83 -7.00 -14.48
C ALA A 60 -20.25 -6.12 -15.67
N ASP A 61 -19.31 -5.40 -16.28
CA ASP A 61 -19.58 -4.50 -17.42
C ASP A 61 -19.58 -5.24 -18.76
N ASP A 62 -18.75 -6.26 -18.91
CA ASP A 62 -18.60 -7.05 -20.14
C ASP A 62 -19.07 -8.49 -19.92
N ILE A 63 -20.24 -8.81 -20.46
CA ILE A 63 -20.85 -10.15 -20.36
C ILE A 63 -20.05 -11.25 -21.10
N THR A 64 -19.08 -10.87 -21.92
CA THR A 64 -18.20 -11.81 -22.63
C THR A 64 -16.88 -12.03 -21.92
N ALA A 65 -16.60 -11.26 -20.84
CA ALA A 65 -15.41 -11.39 -20.05
C ALA A 65 -15.50 -12.59 -19.11
N GLU A 66 -14.45 -13.39 -19.10
CA GLU A 66 -14.25 -14.47 -18.14
C GLU A 66 -13.14 -14.09 -17.15
N ALA A 67 -13.11 -14.74 -15.99
CA ALA A 67 -12.08 -14.48 -14.99
C ALA A 67 -10.65 -14.70 -15.56
N SER A 68 -10.50 -15.70 -16.42
CA SER A 68 -9.25 -16.02 -17.13
C SER A 68 -8.72 -14.92 -18.04
N ASP A 69 -9.58 -14.02 -18.53
CA ASP A 69 -9.15 -12.87 -19.34
C ASP A 69 -8.41 -11.80 -18.52
N LEU A 70 -8.56 -11.86 -17.20
CA LEU A 70 -8.00 -10.90 -16.27
C LEU A 70 -6.79 -11.44 -15.48
N GLU A 71 -6.38 -12.69 -15.75
CA GLU A 71 -5.22 -13.28 -15.09
C GLU A 71 -3.96 -12.47 -15.40
N GLU A 72 -3.36 -11.89 -14.37
CA GLU A 72 -2.21 -11.02 -14.47
C GLU A 72 -1.19 -11.36 -13.37
N ALA A 73 -0.03 -11.85 -13.76
CA ALA A 73 1.03 -12.22 -12.83
C ALA A 73 1.57 -11.04 -12.01
N ASP A 74 1.46 -9.80 -12.51
CA ASP A 74 1.93 -8.59 -11.83
C ASP A 74 0.94 -7.44 -11.98
N CYS A 75 -0.08 -7.43 -11.14
CA CYS A 75 -1.06 -6.36 -11.11
C CYS A 75 -0.52 -5.03 -10.52
N LYS A 76 0.70 -5.00 -10.00
CA LYS A 76 1.38 -3.75 -9.64
C LYS A 76 1.91 -3.00 -10.86
N ALA A 77 2.38 -3.74 -11.86
CA ALA A 77 2.88 -3.17 -13.11
C ALA A 77 1.71 -2.80 -14.05
N ASN A 78 0.73 -3.69 -14.19
CA ASN A 78 -0.47 -3.45 -14.98
C ASN A 78 -1.65 -3.08 -14.08
N ARG A 79 -2.15 -1.87 -14.23
CA ARG A 79 -3.19 -1.27 -13.39
C ARG A 79 -4.45 -0.89 -14.16
N ASP A 80 -4.51 -1.23 -15.43
CA ASP A 80 -5.63 -0.96 -16.31
C ASP A 80 -6.31 -2.28 -16.69
N PHE A 81 -7.49 -2.51 -16.14
CA PHE A 81 -8.29 -3.73 -16.38
C PHE A 81 -9.34 -3.44 -17.44
N VAL A 82 -9.33 -4.22 -18.52
CA VAL A 82 -10.21 -4.06 -19.67
C VAL A 82 -10.74 -5.42 -20.08
N GLY A 83 -12.05 -5.53 -20.31
CA GLY A 83 -12.65 -6.74 -20.83
C GLY A 83 -12.34 -6.97 -22.33
N PRO A 84 -12.51 -8.21 -22.84
CA PRO A 84 -12.23 -8.58 -24.23
C PRO A 84 -13.24 -8.01 -25.24
N GLY A 85 -14.38 -7.54 -24.80
CA GLY A 85 -15.47 -7.06 -25.64
C GLY A 85 -15.17 -5.76 -26.38
N ALA A 86 -15.74 -5.60 -27.54
CA ALA A 86 -15.62 -4.36 -28.32
C ALA A 86 -16.34 -3.21 -27.60
N GLY A 87 -15.58 -2.20 -27.16
CA GLY A 87 -16.10 -1.05 -26.41
C GLY A 87 -16.11 -1.26 -24.89
N ALA A 88 -15.44 -2.30 -24.40
CA ALA A 88 -15.24 -2.52 -22.96
C ALA A 88 -14.62 -1.30 -22.29
N ARG A 89 -15.05 -1.04 -21.05
CA ARG A 89 -14.51 0.06 -20.26
C ARG A 89 -13.18 -0.33 -19.62
N THR A 90 -12.33 0.66 -19.46
CA THR A 90 -11.09 0.52 -18.70
C THR A 90 -11.34 0.91 -17.25
N PHE A 91 -10.98 0.03 -16.33
CA PHE A 91 -11.00 0.28 -14.88
C PHE A 91 -9.57 0.40 -14.39
N SER A 92 -9.15 1.63 -14.10
CA SER A 92 -7.77 1.92 -13.68
C SER A 92 -7.65 1.99 -12.16
N VAL A 93 -6.55 1.46 -11.63
CA VAL A 93 -6.21 1.51 -10.22
C VAL A 93 -5.04 2.45 -9.99
N SER A 94 -5.07 3.19 -8.89
CA SER A 94 -4.01 4.13 -8.52
C SER A 94 -2.71 3.41 -8.21
N ASP A 95 -1.57 4.05 -8.50
CA ASP A 95 -0.25 3.52 -8.16
C ASP A 95 -0.10 3.33 -6.63
N PRO A 96 0.20 2.11 -6.16
CA PRO A 96 0.40 1.85 -4.74
C PRO A 96 1.73 2.42 -4.21
N GLY A 97 2.61 2.88 -5.11
CA GLY A 97 3.95 3.36 -4.76
C GLY A 97 4.79 2.30 -4.06
N ALA A 98 5.58 2.73 -3.07
CA ALA A 98 6.47 1.86 -2.31
C ALA A 98 5.76 1.07 -1.18
N ALA A 99 4.44 1.15 -1.05
CA ALA A 99 3.71 0.45 0.00
C ALA A 99 3.50 -1.04 -0.31
N VAL A 100 3.51 -1.41 -1.60
CA VAL A 100 3.30 -2.77 -2.11
C VAL A 100 4.61 -3.34 -2.60
N GLU A 101 4.95 -4.52 -2.14
CA GLU A 101 6.10 -5.32 -2.61
C GLU A 101 5.72 -6.10 -3.86
N SER A 102 4.66 -6.91 -3.78
CA SER A 102 4.14 -7.69 -4.89
C SER A 102 2.61 -7.64 -4.96
N CYS A 103 2.08 -7.87 -6.15
CA CYS A 103 0.65 -7.99 -6.43
C CYS A 103 0.46 -9.05 -7.51
N VAL A 104 -0.35 -10.07 -7.21
CA VAL A 104 -0.72 -11.11 -8.15
C VAL A 104 -2.24 -11.15 -8.26
N LEU A 105 -2.72 -11.20 -9.48
CA LEU A 105 -4.12 -11.48 -9.78
C LEU A 105 -4.19 -12.86 -10.41
N ASP A 106 -4.97 -13.73 -9.82
CA ASP A 106 -5.08 -15.13 -10.19
C ASP A 106 -6.56 -15.54 -10.34
N VAL A 107 -6.79 -16.67 -10.95
CA VAL A 107 -8.13 -17.25 -11.12
C VAL A 107 -8.23 -18.52 -10.30
N VAL A 108 -9.24 -18.58 -9.43
CA VAL A 108 -9.49 -19.75 -8.58
C VAL A 108 -10.89 -20.30 -8.82
N ASP A 109 -11.01 -21.61 -8.90
CA ASP A 109 -12.31 -22.31 -8.95
C ASP A 109 -12.91 -22.37 -7.53
N VAL A 110 -14.08 -21.81 -7.40
CA VAL A 110 -14.86 -21.89 -6.15
C VAL A 110 -16.20 -22.57 -6.45
N GLY A 111 -16.23 -23.89 -6.26
CA GLY A 111 -17.45 -24.67 -6.45
C GLY A 111 -17.89 -24.80 -7.91
N GLY A 112 -16.94 -24.83 -8.87
CA GLY A 112 -17.19 -24.91 -10.29
C GLY A 112 -17.44 -23.56 -10.98
N VAL A 113 -17.08 -22.48 -10.30
CA VAL A 113 -17.13 -21.12 -10.85
C VAL A 113 -15.76 -20.46 -10.72
N ASP A 114 -15.20 -20.06 -11.85
CA ASP A 114 -13.94 -19.32 -11.87
C ASP A 114 -14.14 -17.91 -11.31
N THR A 115 -13.36 -17.58 -10.31
CA THR A 115 -13.42 -16.29 -9.62
C THR A 115 -12.04 -15.65 -9.55
N VAL A 116 -12.02 -14.32 -9.59
CA VAL A 116 -10.79 -13.54 -9.45
C VAL A 116 -10.32 -13.53 -8.00
N GLN A 117 -9.06 -13.81 -7.79
CA GLN A 117 -8.36 -13.64 -6.51
C GLN A 117 -7.21 -12.65 -6.67
N VAL A 118 -7.08 -11.73 -5.74
CA VAL A 118 -6.01 -10.72 -5.73
C VAL A 118 -5.20 -10.85 -4.46
N ASP A 119 -3.95 -11.23 -4.60
CA ASP A 119 -2.98 -11.37 -3.53
C ASP A 119 -1.95 -10.23 -3.59
N VAL A 120 -1.87 -9.47 -2.52
CA VAL A 120 -0.95 -8.32 -2.37
C VAL A 120 -0.10 -8.51 -1.13
N VAL A 121 1.20 -8.32 -1.28
CA VAL A 121 2.14 -8.28 -0.15
C VAL A 121 2.61 -6.85 0.06
N SER A 122 2.50 -6.36 1.29
CA SER A 122 3.04 -5.05 1.66
C SER A 122 4.57 -5.10 1.76
N ILE A 123 5.23 -3.96 1.68
CA ILE A 123 6.66 -3.82 1.88
C ILE A 123 7.14 -4.29 3.28
N ASN A 124 6.22 -4.47 4.22
CA ASN A 124 6.49 -5.00 5.55
C ASN A 124 6.23 -6.53 5.65
N GLY A 125 5.94 -7.20 4.54
CA GLY A 125 5.70 -8.65 4.47
C GLY A 125 4.32 -9.09 4.96
N ILE A 126 3.32 -8.19 4.98
CA ILE A 126 1.94 -8.54 5.35
C ILE A 126 1.15 -8.81 4.09
N GLY A 127 0.52 -9.99 4.03
CA GLY A 127 -0.35 -10.41 2.94
C GLY A 127 -1.79 -9.92 3.07
N PHE A 128 -2.37 -9.56 1.92
CA PHE A 128 -3.77 -9.18 1.79
C PHE A 128 -4.38 -9.89 0.58
N ARG A 129 -5.51 -10.57 0.81
CA ARG A 129 -6.28 -11.26 -0.23
C ARG A 129 -7.63 -10.58 -0.39
N ASN A 130 -7.94 -10.09 -1.59
CA ASN A 130 -9.19 -9.39 -1.90
C ASN A 130 -9.52 -8.26 -0.90
N GLY A 131 -8.49 -7.54 -0.41
CA GLY A 131 -8.61 -6.49 0.59
C GLY A 131 -8.71 -6.96 2.05
N GLN A 132 -8.69 -8.27 2.32
CA GLN A 132 -8.66 -8.83 3.67
C GLN A 132 -7.24 -9.21 4.06
N ARG A 133 -6.88 -9.04 5.33
CA ARG A 133 -5.58 -9.46 5.83
C ARG A 133 -5.52 -10.97 5.97
N GLU A 134 -4.52 -11.59 5.36
CA GLU A 134 -4.22 -13.01 5.50
C GLU A 134 -3.12 -13.26 6.55
N ALA A 135 -3.19 -14.40 7.22
CA ALA A 135 -2.16 -14.79 8.20
C ALA A 135 -0.84 -15.18 7.53
N SER A 136 -0.91 -15.79 6.36
CA SER A 136 0.19 -16.03 5.42
C SER A 136 -0.39 -16.11 4.01
N ILE A 137 0.29 -15.49 3.04
CA ILE A 137 0.09 -15.79 1.62
C ILE A 137 1.23 -16.74 1.30
N ASP A 138 0.91 -18.03 1.20
CA ASP A 138 1.88 -19.03 0.77
C ASP A 138 2.08 -18.87 -0.74
N ASP A 139 3.34 -18.81 -1.15
CA ASP A 139 3.79 -18.77 -2.55
C ASP A 139 3.39 -20.04 -3.31
#